data_953c38104d22533ae1293fcf1d02907d
#
_entry.id   953c38104d22533ae1293fcf1d02907d
#
_cell.length_a   1.000
_cell.length_b   1.000
_cell.length_c   1.000
_cell.angle_alpha   90.00
_cell.angle_beta   90.00
_cell.angle_gamma   90.00
#
_symmetry.space_group_name_H-M   'P 1'
#
loop_
_entity.id
_entity.type
_entity.pdbx_description
1 polymer ?
#
loop_
_entity_poly.entity_id
_entity_poly.type
_entity_poly.pdbx_seq_one_letter_code
_entity_poly.pdbx_strand_id
1 'polypeptide(L)'
;MDIREIKKDFPILGINVNKKPLIYLDNAATTQKPIQVIEAISDYYRNYNANVHRGVHTLSQIATDKFEAVREQIKNFINAKESSEIIYTRGTTESINLLASSLTKTLQEGDEIIISESEHHSNIVPWQLNCEARNIKIKVLPIRDDGSYDLDGLENLVTKNTRIVSLAQVSNSLGVIHRVKEIFQRVREIFQRKKEINERNILTIVDGAQGIPHLKVDVQDLGCDFYCFSAHKIYAPMGIGVLYGRKELLEEMIPYQGGGEMIKEVSFAKTTYNVAPYRFEAGTPSVADVIGFGKAIEYINNIGLENIIAHEDKIMQYATERLKSIEGLRIIGDYKEKAGAISFLIGDSHPFDVGTLLDQLGIAIRTGHHCAQPVMQHYNIPGTARASFALYTDFEDIDKFADALKRVALILQ
;
A
#
# COMPACT_ATOMS: atom_id res chain seq x y z
N MET A 1 3.30 -23.42 10.28
CA MET A 1 4.35 -22.38 10.15
C MET A 1 5.00 -22.19 11.51
N ASP A 2 6.32 -22.31 11.62
CA ASP A 2 7.07 -22.08 12.87
C ASP A 2 7.62 -20.65 12.87
N ILE A 3 6.98 -19.78 13.66
CA ILE A 3 7.31 -18.34 13.69
C ILE A 3 8.69 -18.10 14.33
N ARG A 4 9.13 -18.97 15.26
CA ARG A 4 10.45 -18.81 15.90
C ARG A 4 11.58 -19.05 14.91
N GLU A 5 11.41 -19.99 13.98
CA GLU A 5 12.38 -20.22 12.91
C GLU A 5 12.32 -19.05 11.89
N ILE A 6 11.13 -18.59 11.52
CA ILE A 6 10.96 -17.45 10.60
C ILE A 6 11.60 -16.16 11.16
N LYS A 7 11.47 -15.89 12.46
CA LYS A 7 12.10 -14.70 13.09
C LYS A 7 13.62 -14.66 12.89
N LYS A 8 14.29 -15.81 12.79
CA LYS A 8 15.75 -15.88 12.58
C LYS A 8 16.17 -15.37 11.20
N ASP A 9 15.27 -15.41 10.22
CA ASP A 9 15.52 -14.85 8.89
C ASP A 9 15.60 -13.31 8.89
N PHE A 10 15.13 -12.66 9.95
CA PHE A 10 15.09 -11.20 10.07
C PHE A 10 16.13 -10.71 11.09
N PRO A 11 17.37 -10.37 10.65
CA PRO A 11 18.48 -10.08 11.56
C PRO A 11 18.18 -8.96 12.56
N ILE A 12 17.42 -7.95 12.15
CA ILE A 12 17.06 -6.81 12.99
C ILE A 12 16.18 -7.20 14.19
N LEU A 13 15.43 -8.28 14.13
CA LEU A 13 14.60 -8.73 15.26
C LEU A 13 15.42 -9.32 16.41
N GLY A 14 16.71 -9.60 16.17
CA GLY A 14 17.65 -10.06 17.18
C GLY A 14 18.38 -8.95 17.96
N ILE A 15 18.14 -7.67 17.65
CA ILE A 15 18.82 -6.55 18.34
C ILE A 15 18.12 -6.15 19.65
N ASN A 16 18.84 -5.41 20.47
CA ASN A 16 18.28 -4.74 21.64
C ASN A 16 18.08 -3.25 21.36
N VAL A 17 16.94 -2.72 21.80
CA VAL A 17 16.63 -1.28 21.84
C VAL A 17 16.43 -0.88 23.30
N ASN A 18 17.07 0.18 23.75
CA ASN A 18 17.05 0.61 25.17
C ASN A 18 17.39 -0.53 26.15
N LYS A 19 18.36 -1.40 25.79
CA LYS A 19 18.79 -2.58 26.57
C LYS A 19 17.69 -3.66 26.73
N LYS A 20 16.65 -3.64 25.90
CA LYS A 20 15.56 -4.61 25.87
C LYS A 20 15.50 -5.28 24.50
N PRO A 21 15.11 -6.56 24.38
CA PRO A 21 14.84 -7.17 23.09
C PRO A 21 13.82 -6.36 22.31
N LEU A 22 14.09 -6.14 21.01
CA LEU A 22 13.18 -5.41 20.15
C LEU A 22 11.87 -6.20 19.91
N ILE A 23 10.74 -5.55 20.15
CA ILE A 23 9.42 -5.98 19.67
C ILE A 23 8.97 -4.95 18.63
N TYR A 24 8.94 -5.35 17.35
CA TYR A 24 8.67 -4.43 16.26
C TYR A 24 7.21 -4.54 15.80
N LEU A 25 6.42 -3.51 16.13
CA LEU A 25 4.98 -3.40 15.84
C LEU A 25 4.64 -2.15 15.01
N ASP A 26 5.55 -1.70 14.13
CA ASP A 26 5.31 -0.60 13.17
C ASP A 26 5.35 -1.07 11.70
N ASN A 27 4.82 -2.27 11.44
CA ASN A 27 4.86 -2.93 10.14
C ASN A 27 4.02 -2.23 9.06
N ALA A 28 2.93 -1.56 9.43
CA ALA A 28 2.12 -0.77 8.49
C ALA A 28 2.89 0.47 7.94
N ALA A 29 3.96 0.90 8.61
CA ALA A 29 4.89 1.89 8.07
C ALA A 29 5.90 1.24 7.11
N THR A 30 6.59 0.18 7.55
CA THR A 30 7.48 -0.65 6.73
C THR A 30 7.71 -1.99 7.44
N THR A 31 7.70 -3.10 6.71
CA THR A 31 8.09 -4.40 7.27
C THR A 31 9.60 -4.54 7.34
N GLN A 32 10.11 -5.44 8.16
CA GLN A 32 11.53 -5.80 8.19
C GLN A 32 11.88 -6.70 6.98
N LYS A 33 13.17 -6.83 6.68
CA LYS A 33 13.66 -7.55 5.49
C LYS A 33 14.34 -8.83 5.91
N PRO A 34 13.97 -9.97 5.29
CA PRO A 34 14.67 -11.22 5.56
C PRO A 34 16.08 -11.20 4.94
N ILE A 35 16.99 -11.96 5.52
CA ILE A 35 18.40 -12.01 5.09
C ILE A 35 18.55 -12.35 3.61
N GLN A 36 17.65 -13.16 3.07
CA GLN A 36 17.64 -13.56 1.66
C GLN A 36 17.43 -12.36 0.72
N VAL A 37 16.63 -11.36 1.14
CA VAL A 37 16.45 -10.12 0.38
C VAL A 37 17.68 -9.22 0.47
N ILE A 38 18.26 -9.11 1.67
CA ILE A 38 19.47 -8.31 1.91
C ILE A 38 20.63 -8.86 1.06
N GLU A 39 20.83 -10.17 1.09
CA GLU A 39 21.91 -10.82 0.33
C GLU A 39 21.67 -10.76 -1.19
N ALA A 40 20.43 -10.82 -1.68
CA ALA A 40 20.16 -10.69 -3.10
C ALA A 40 20.58 -9.32 -3.66
N ILE A 41 20.35 -8.23 -2.90
CA ILE A 41 20.80 -6.89 -3.26
C ILE A 41 22.34 -6.82 -3.22
N SER A 42 22.95 -7.36 -2.18
CA SER A 42 24.41 -7.38 -2.03
C SER A 42 25.07 -8.20 -3.14
N ASP A 43 24.49 -9.34 -3.51
CA ASP A 43 24.96 -10.22 -4.59
C ASP A 43 24.91 -9.52 -5.94
N TYR A 44 23.84 -8.77 -6.23
CA TYR A 44 23.73 -7.98 -7.45
C TYR A 44 24.92 -7.02 -7.59
N TYR A 45 25.21 -6.21 -6.58
CA TYR A 45 26.28 -5.23 -6.63
C TYR A 45 27.68 -5.87 -6.66
N ARG A 46 27.86 -7.01 -6.01
CA ARG A 46 29.16 -7.71 -5.99
C ARG A 46 29.48 -8.41 -7.29
N ASN A 47 28.48 -9.02 -7.97
CA ASN A 47 28.74 -10.06 -8.95
C ASN A 47 28.24 -9.74 -10.38
N TYR A 48 27.18 -8.93 -10.56
CA TYR A 48 26.61 -8.68 -11.90
C TYR A 48 25.96 -7.30 -12.06
N ASN A 49 26.41 -6.29 -11.33
CA ASN A 49 25.90 -4.92 -11.46
C ASN A 49 26.16 -4.38 -12.88
N ALA A 50 25.08 -4.07 -13.58
CA ALA A 50 25.08 -3.43 -14.88
C ALA A 50 23.75 -2.72 -15.13
N ASN A 51 23.75 -1.73 -16.06
CA ASN A 51 22.50 -1.17 -16.56
C ASN A 51 21.75 -2.21 -17.41
N VAL A 52 20.43 -2.12 -17.44
CA VAL A 52 19.53 -3.07 -18.09
C VAL A 52 19.15 -2.61 -19.51
N HIS A 53 18.61 -3.53 -20.32
CA HIS A 53 17.99 -3.38 -21.64
C HIS A 53 18.95 -3.03 -22.79
N ARG A 54 19.86 -2.08 -22.67
CA ARG A 54 20.66 -1.55 -23.80
C ARG A 54 22.08 -2.07 -23.90
N GLY A 55 22.58 -2.73 -22.87
CA GLY A 55 23.94 -3.28 -22.89
C GLY A 55 24.02 -4.58 -23.67
N VAL A 56 25.01 -4.72 -24.55
CA VAL A 56 25.26 -5.92 -25.35
C VAL A 56 26.22 -6.90 -24.65
N HIS A 57 26.76 -6.54 -23.48
CA HIS A 57 27.69 -7.37 -22.72
C HIS A 57 26.97 -8.28 -21.71
N THR A 58 27.60 -9.37 -21.34
CA THR A 58 27.05 -10.43 -20.50
C THR A 58 26.42 -9.94 -19.21
N LEU A 59 27.07 -9.01 -18.48
CA LEU A 59 26.52 -8.52 -17.21
C LEU A 59 25.19 -7.79 -17.41
N SER A 60 25.07 -6.99 -18.49
CA SER A 60 23.80 -6.28 -18.81
C SER A 60 22.69 -7.28 -19.17
N GLN A 61 23.01 -8.34 -19.89
CA GLN A 61 22.03 -9.39 -20.21
C GLN A 61 21.56 -10.09 -18.94
N ILE A 62 22.47 -10.52 -18.06
CA ILE A 62 22.13 -11.17 -16.78
C ILE A 62 21.25 -10.22 -15.92
N ALA A 63 21.63 -8.94 -15.82
CA ALA A 63 20.85 -7.97 -15.05
C ALA A 63 19.45 -7.75 -15.65
N THR A 64 19.33 -7.66 -16.98
CA THR A 64 18.06 -7.53 -17.70
C THR A 64 17.16 -8.74 -17.49
N ASP A 65 17.69 -9.95 -17.66
CA ASP A 65 16.93 -11.18 -17.50
C ASP A 65 16.37 -11.31 -16.07
N LYS A 66 17.18 -11.01 -15.06
CA LYS A 66 16.73 -11.01 -13.66
C LYS A 66 15.70 -9.93 -13.38
N PHE A 67 15.90 -8.72 -13.90
CA PHE A 67 14.98 -7.59 -13.73
C PHE A 67 13.60 -7.88 -14.32
N GLU A 68 13.55 -8.41 -15.55
CA GLU A 68 12.28 -8.75 -16.23
C GLU A 68 11.62 -10.00 -15.64
N ALA A 69 12.42 -10.98 -15.14
CA ALA A 69 11.88 -12.13 -14.43
C ALA A 69 11.10 -11.74 -13.17
N VAL A 70 11.50 -10.68 -12.47
CA VAL A 70 10.75 -10.15 -11.33
C VAL A 70 9.40 -9.56 -11.77
N ARG A 71 9.33 -8.92 -12.93
CA ARG A 71 8.06 -8.41 -13.49
C ARG A 71 7.07 -9.56 -13.72
N GLU A 72 7.54 -10.69 -14.23
CA GLU A 72 6.73 -11.91 -14.36
C GLU A 72 6.30 -12.49 -13.01
N GLN A 73 7.19 -12.46 -12.00
CA GLN A 73 6.82 -12.89 -10.64
C GLN A 73 5.71 -12.01 -10.05
N ILE A 74 5.81 -10.69 -10.21
CA ILE A 74 4.80 -9.73 -9.73
C ILE A 74 3.46 -9.95 -10.45
N LYS A 75 3.50 -10.09 -11.79
CA LYS A 75 2.31 -10.41 -12.59
C LYS A 75 1.58 -11.63 -12.03
N ASN A 76 2.31 -12.71 -11.76
CA ASN A 76 1.73 -13.93 -11.22
C ASN A 76 1.24 -13.75 -9.78
N PHE A 77 1.96 -12.97 -8.96
CA PHE A 77 1.64 -12.73 -7.55
C PHE A 77 0.30 -12.01 -7.36
N ILE A 78 -0.06 -11.09 -8.27
CA ILE A 78 -1.33 -10.36 -8.23
C ILE A 78 -2.34 -10.83 -9.28
N ASN A 79 -2.04 -11.92 -10.00
CA ASN A 79 -2.85 -12.48 -11.09
C ASN A 79 -3.19 -11.48 -12.20
N ALA A 80 -2.20 -10.65 -12.63
CA ALA A 80 -2.34 -9.83 -13.82
C ALA A 80 -2.24 -10.68 -15.11
N LYS A 81 -2.80 -10.21 -16.22
CA LYS A 81 -2.84 -10.97 -17.48
C LYS A 81 -1.49 -10.99 -18.19
N GLU A 82 -0.84 -9.84 -18.26
CA GLU A 82 0.41 -9.66 -19.00
C GLU A 82 1.43 -8.90 -18.15
N SER A 83 2.71 -9.18 -18.35
CA SER A 83 3.79 -8.42 -17.69
C SER A 83 3.83 -6.95 -18.09
N SER A 84 3.33 -6.62 -19.28
CA SER A 84 3.17 -5.24 -19.75
C SER A 84 2.20 -4.40 -18.92
N GLU A 85 1.37 -5.03 -18.08
CA GLU A 85 0.47 -4.38 -17.13
C GLU A 85 1.16 -3.97 -15.81
N ILE A 86 2.44 -4.37 -15.61
CA ILE A 86 3.22 -4.13 -14.41
C ILE A 86 4.24 -3.03 -14.67
N ILE A 87 4.07 -1.88 -14.02
CA ILE A 87 4.95 -0.73 -14.12
C ILE A 87 5.71 -0.57 -12.81
N TYR A 88 7.03 -0.47 -12.86
CA TYR A 88 7.85 -0.14 -11.71
C TYR A 88 7.77 1.35 -11.40
N THR A 89 7.58 1.65 -10.12
CA THR A 89 7.58 3.00 -9.56
C THR A 89 8.43 3.01 -8.28
N ARG A 90 8.57 4.17 -7.64
CA ARG A 90 9.26 4.25 -6.34
C ARG A 90 8.37 3.89 -5.15
N GLY A 91 7.09 3.61 -5.37
CA GLY A 91 6.12 3.25 -4.34
C GLY A 91 4.71 3.68 -4.70
N THR A 92 3.73 3.34 -3.86
CA THR A 92 2.31 3.67 -4.03
C THR A 92 2.09 5.16 -4.29
N THR A 93 2.81 6.02 -3.57
CA THR A 93 2.70 7.48 -3.74
C THR A 93 3.03 7.91 -5.17
N GLU A 94 4.11 7.40 -5.76
CA GLU A 94 4.43 7.70 -7.16
C GLU A 94 3.43 7.08 -8.12
N SER A 95 2.97 5.85 -7.87
CA SER A 95 1.95 5.20 -8.70
C SER A 95 0.67 6.03 -8.78
N ILE A 96 0.18 6.55 -7.66
CA ILE A 96 -1.01 7.41 -7.65
C ILE A 96 -0.73 8.78 -8.27
N ASN A 97 0.46 9.38 -8.07
CA ASN A 97 0.84 10.61 -8.75
C ASN A 97 0.89 10.45 -10.28
N LEU A 98 1.42 9.32 -10.77
CA LEU A 98 1.41 8.98 -12.20
C LEU A 98 -0.03 8.94 -12.72
N LEU A 99 -0.91 8.21 -12.04
CA LEU A 99 -2.33 8.12 -12.40
C LEU A 99 -3.00 9.50 -12.38
N ALA A 100 -2.84 10.25 -11.30
CA ALA A 100 -3.42 11.58 -11.15
C ALA A 100 -2.95 12.53 -12.27
N SER A 101 -1.64 12.56 -12.54
CA SER A 101 -1.08 13.41 -13.59
C SER A 101 -1.52 13.00 -14.99
N SER A 102 -1.62 11.70 -15.28
CA SER A 102 -1.97 11.21 -16.62
C SER A 102 -3.46 11.26 -16.89
N LEU A 103 -4.29 10.79 -15.94
CA LEU A 103 -5.74 10.65 -16.13
C LEU A 103 -6.45 12.01 -16.10
N THR A 104 -6.05 12.93 -15.22
CA THR A 104 -6.71 14.25 -15.14
C THR A 104 -6.53 15.08 -16.40
N LYS A 105 -5.49 14.82 -17.21
CA LYS A 105 -5.31 15.47 -18.52
C LYS A 105 -6.43 15.17 -19.51
N THR A 106 -7.13 14.06 -19.34
CA THR A 106 -8.25 13.64 -20.18
C THR A 106 -9.61 14.03 -19.62
N LEU A 107 -9.67 14.53 -18.37
CA LEU A 107 -10.89 14.99 -17.73
C LEU A 107 -11.28 16.40 -18.15
N GLN A 108 -12.57 16.70 -18.03
CA GLN A 108 -13.16 17.98 -18.39
C GLN A 108 -13.61 18.73 -17.12
N GLU A 109 -13.85 20.04 -17.26
CA GLU A 109 -14.45 20.84 -16.20
C GLU A 109 -15.79 20.24 -15.74
N GLY A 110 -15.97 20.12 -14.43
CA GLY A 110 -17.17 19.53 -13.83
C GLY A 110 -17.16 18.00 -13.71
N ASP A 111 -16.16 17.29 -14.29
CA ASP A 111 -15.94 15.89 -14.01
C ASP A 111 -15.65 15.67 -12.51
N GLU A 112 -15.95 14.49 -12.00
CA GLU A 112 -15.86 14.17 -10.57
C GLU A 112 -14.97 12.97 -10.31
N ILE A 113 -14.19 13.07 -9.22
CA ILE A 113 -13.37 11.99 -8.67
C ILE A 113 -13.92 11.65 -7.28
N ILE A 114 -14.16 10.39 -6.99
CA ILE A 114 -14.56 9.91 -5.66
C ILE A 114 -13.35 9.28 -4.98
N ILE A 115 -13.03 9.75 -3.79
CA ILE A 115 -12.09 9.14 -2.84
C ILE A 115 -12.81 8.89 -1.53
N SER A 116 -12.22 8.14 -0.58
CA SER A 116 -12.83 7.96 0.72
C SER A 116 -12.26 8.92 1.78
N GLU A 117 -12.99 9.08 2.88
CA GLU A 117 -12.53 9.83 4.05
C GLU A 117 -11.36 9.12 4.76
N SER A 118 -11.19 7.80 4.59
CA SER A 118 -10.13 7.02 5.20
C SER A 118 -8.86 6.88 4.36
N GLU A 119 -8.71 7.67 3.29
CA GLU A 119 -7.54 7.58 2.43
C GLU A 119 -6.25 8.05 3.12
N HIS A 120 -5.16 7.39 2.77
CA HIS A 120 -3.82 7.92 3.01
C HIS A 120 -3.59 9.20 2.20
N HIS A 121 -2.79 10.15 2.71
CA HIS A 121 -2.48 11.39 2.00
C HIS A 121 -2.00 11.17 0.55
N SER A 122 -1.36 10.04 0.26
CA SER A 122 -0.94 9.66 -1.11
C SER A 122 -2.11 9.47 -2.08
N ASN A 123 -3.32 9.20 -1.58
CA ASN A 123 -4.53 9.07 -2.40
C ASN A 123 -5.50 10.25 -2.23
N ILE A 124 -5.04 11.34 -1.66
CA ILE A 124 -5.78 12.61 -1.54
C ILE A 124 -5.03 13.71 -2.30
N VAL A 125 -3.81 14.00 -1.87
CA VAL A 125 -3.03 15.17 -2.34
C VAL A 125 -2.75 15.15 -3.84
N PRO A 126 -2.39 14.02 -4.48
CA PRO A 126 -2.17 14.00 -5.93
C PRO A 126 -3.42 14.41 -6.73
N TRP A 127 -4.60 14.02 -6.27
CA TRP A 127 -5.86 14.44 -6.90
C TRP A 127 -6.10 15.92 -6.71
N GLN A 128 -5.91 16.47 -5.51
CA GLN A 128 -6.04 17.91 -5.24
C GLN A 128 -5.13 18.73 -6.16
N LEU A 129 -3.84 18.38 -6.23
CA LEU A 129 -2.85 19.08 -7.05
C LEU A 129 -3.19 19.09 -8.55
N ASN A 130 -3.81 18.02 -9.07
CA ASN A 130 -4.09 17.90 -10.50
C ASN A 130 -5.51 18.35 -10.88
N CYS A 131 -6.44 18.45 -9.92
CA CYS A 131 -7.84 18.80 -10.17
C CYS A 131 -8.11 20.29 -10.05
N GLU A 132 -7.41 21.00 -9.13
CA GLU A 132 -7.71 22.41 -8.80
C GLU A 132 -7.70 23.31 -10.02
N ALA A 133 -6.63 23.30 -10.81
CA ALA A 133 -6.48 24.14 -11.99
C ALA A 133 -7.44 23.80 -13.16
N ARG A 134 -8.16 22.67 -13.06
CA ARG A 134 -9.04 22.14 -14.09
C ARG A 134 -10.52 22.16 -13.73
N ASN A 135 -10.85 22.65 -12.54
CA ASN A 135 -12.23 22.66 -12.02
C ASN A 135 -12.88 21.25 -11.94
N ILE A 136 -12.06 20.22 -11.68
CA ILE A 136 -12.49 18.85 -11.43
C ILE A 136 -12.84 18.72 -9.97
N LYS A 137 -14.00 18.14 -9.65
CA LYS A 137 -14.51 18.05 -8.28
C LYS A 137 -14.06 16.77 -7.60
N ILE A 138 -13.54 16.89 -6.38
CA ILE A 138 -13.27 15.75 -5.50
C ILE A 138 -14.49 15.58 -4.58
N LYS A 139 -15.06 14.38 -4.58
CA LYS A 139 -16.16 13.97 -3.71
C LYS A 139 -15.65 12.91 -2.73
N VAL A 140 -16.14 12.96 -1.50
CA VAL A 140 -15.65 12.11 -0.43
C VAL A 140 -16.73 11.11 -0.05
N LEU A 141 -16.38 9.82 -0.08
CA LEU A 141 -17.17 8.72 0.49
C LEU A 141 -16.88 8.69 2.00
N PRO A 142 -17.87 8.95 2.87
CA PRO A 142 -17.66 9.00 4.30
C PRO A 142 -17.39 7.62 4.90
N ILE A 143 -16.87 7.62 6.13
CA ILE A 143 -16.77 6.41 6.97
C ILE A 143 -17.77 6.49 8.11
N ARG A 144 -18.07 5.33 8.71
CA ARG A 144 -18.83 5.19 9.95
C ARG A 144 -17.90 5.16 11.16
N ASP A 145 -18.46 5.26 12.36
CA ASP A 145 -17.69 5.22 13.61
C ASP A 145 -16.87 3.95 13.80
N ASP A 146 -17.27 2.83 13.17
CA ASP A 146 -16.49 1.60 13.15
C ASP A 146 -15.35 1.59 12.12
N GLY A 147 -15.23 2.63 11.30
CA GLY A 147 -14.25 2.81 10.25
C GLY A 147 -14.61 2.19 8.90
N SER A 148 -15.75 1.50 8.79
CA SER A 148 -16.26 1.00 7.50
C SER A 148 -16.77 2.14 6.62
N TYR A 149 -16.79 1.95 5.29
CA TYR A 149 -17.35 2.96 4.39
C TYR A 149 -18.87 3.09 4.59
N ASP A 150 -19.35 4.33 4.66
CA ASP A 150 -20.78 4.61 4.66
C ASP A 150 -21.33 4.61 3.23
N LEU A 151 -21.99 3.51 2.88
CA LEU A 151 -22.55 3.30 1.54
C LEU A 151 -24.00 3.78 1.40
N ASP A 152 -24.61 4.34 2.43
CA ASP A 152 -26.03 4.77 2.40
C ASP A 152 -26.23 5.93 1.42
N GLY A 153 -25.24 6.84 1.35
CA GLY A 153 -25.23 7.96 0.42
C GLY A 153 -24.66 7.68 -0.98
N LEU A 154 -24.22 6.46 -1.28
CA LEU A 154 -23.49 6.16 -2.52
C LEU A 154 -24.30 6.45 -3.77
N GLU A 155 -25.62 6.23 -3.75
CA GLU A 155 -26.52 6.55 -4.86
C GLU A 155 -26.48 8.04 -5.24
N ASN A 156 -26.37 8.94 -4.25
CA ASN A 156 -26.29 10.38 -4.49
C ASN A 156 -24.86 10.85 -4.77
N LEU A 157 -23.87 10.14 -4.28
CA LEU A 157 -22.46 10.47 -4.47
C LEU A 157 -22.03 10.24 -5.93
N VAL A 158 -22.44 9.11 -6.53
CA VAL A 158 -22.16 8.77 -7.92
C VAL A 158 -23.13 9.52 -8.83
N THR A 159 -22.60 10.30 -9.78
CA THR A 159 -23.38 11.08 -10.76
C THR A 159 -22.94 10.74 -12.19
N LYS A 160 -23.63 11.29 -13.18
CA LYS A 160 -23.23 11.18 -14.58
C LYS A 160 -21.84 11.79 -14.88
N ASN A 161 -21.36 12.68 -14.01
CA ASN A 161 -20.04 13.31 -14.14
C ASN A 161 -18.92 12.53 -13.44
N THR A 162 -19.21 11.48 -12.69
CA THR A 162 -18.20 10.66 -12.02
C THR A 162 -17.32 9.96 -13.07
N ARG A 163 -15.99 10.11 -12.95
CA ARG A 163 -15.01 9.55 -13.90
C ARG A 163 -14.01 8.62 -13.24
N ILE A 164 -13.65 8.87 -12.00
CA ILE A 164 -12.66 8.08 -11.26
C ILE A 164 -13.21 7.79 -9.87
N VAL A 165 -12.98 6.55 -9.41
CA VAL A 165 -13.18 6.15 -8.02
C VAL A 165 -11.88 5.53 -7.53
N SER A 166 -11.22 6.16 -6.55
CA SER A 166 -9.94 5.71 -6.00
C SER A 166 -10.06 5.44 -4.51
N LEU A 167 -9.94 4.18 -4.10
CA LEU A 167 -10.22 3.72 -2.75
C LEU A 167 -9.09 2.84 -2.20
N ALA A 168 -8.80 3.00 -0.90
CA ALA A 168 -7.93 2.09 -0.18
C ALA A 168 -8.60 0.73 0.06
N GLN A 169 -7.87 -0.35 -0.19
CA GLN A 169 -8.36 -1.71 0.10
C GLN A 169 -8.34 -2.01 1.60
N VAL A 170 -7.31 -1.53 2.30
CA VAL A 170 -7.18 -1.62 3.75
C VAL A 170 -6.73 -0.27 4.29
N SER A 171 -7.41 0.24 5.30
CA SER A 171 -7.05 1.50 5.94
C SER A 171 -5.71 1.38 6.67
N ASN A 172 -4.75 2.24 6.32
CA ASN A 172 -3.43 2.26 6.98
C ASN A 172 -3.49 2.75 8.44
N SER A 173 -4.48 3.55 8.78
CA SER A 173 -4.67 4.08 10.14
C SER A 173 -5.50 3.16 11.02
N LEU A 174 -6.54 2.53 10.48
CA LEU A 174 -7.52 1.75 11.25
C LEU A 174 -7.36 0.23 11.11
N GLY A 175 -6.68 -0.24 10.06
CA GLY A 175 -6.61 -1.66 9.70
C GLY A 175 -7.91 -2.23 9.11
N VAL A 176 -8.94 -1.43 8.92
CA VAL A 176 -10.23 -1.87 8.38
C VAL A 176 -10.09 -2.32 6.93
N ILE A 177 -10.60 -3.51 6.63
CA ILE A 177 -10.67 -4.05 5.26
C ILE A 177 -11.92 -3.52 4.58
N HIS A 178 -11.75 -2.91 3.42
CA HIS A 178 -12.84 -2.41 2.60
C HIS A 178 -13.10 -3.37 1.43
N ARG A 179 -14.37 -3.75 1.21
CA ARG A 179 -14.79 -4.64 0.13
C ARG A 179 -14.87 -3.89 -1.21
N VAL A 180 -13.71 -3.41 -1.69
CA VAL A 180 -13.63 -2.55 -2.88
C VAL A 180 -14.24 -3.15 -4.13
N LYS A 181 -14.18 -4.49 -4.32
CA LYS A 181 -14.82 -5.19 -5.43
C LYS A 181 -16.33 -4.93 -5.47
N GLU A 182 -17.02 -5.15 -4.35
CA GLU A 182 -18.47 -4.96 -4.22
C GLU A 182 -18.84 -3.48 -4.42
N ILE A 183 -18.03 -2.59 -3.88
CA ILE A 183 -18.23 -1.14 -4.01
C ILE A 183 -18.10 -0.71 -5.46
N PHE A 184 -17.07 -1.15 -6.17
CA PHE A 184 -16.87 -0.83 -7.59
C PHE A 184 -18.00 -1.38 -8.48
N GLN A 185 -18.48 -2.58 -8.20
CA GLN A 185 -19.65 -3.14 -8.89
C GLN A 185 -20.87 -2.24 -8.70
N ARG A 186 -21.19 -1.88 -7.46
CA ARG A 186 -22.32 -1.00 -7.13
C ARG A 186 -22.16 0.39 -7.76
N VAL A 187 -20.96 0.97 -7.72
CA VAL A 187 -20.66 2.26 -8.37
C VAL A 187 -20.93 2.19 -9.88
N ARG A 188 -20.44 1.15 -10.55
CA ARG A 188 -20.67 0.95 -11.99
C ARG A 188 -22.15 0.78 -12.31
N GLU A 189 -22.90 0.02 -11.53
CA GLU A 189 -24.35 -0.15 -11.69
C GLU A 189 -25.11 1.18 -11.56
N ILE A 190 -24.79 1.98 -10.52
CA ILE A 190 -25.38 3.31 -10.32
C ILE A 190 -25.05 4.21 -11.50
N PHE A 191 -23.79 4.24 -11.92
CA PHE A 191 -23.35 5.07 -13.04
C PHE A 191 -24.03 4.67 -14.36
N GLN A 192 -24.17 3.38 -14.67
CA GLN A 192 -24.83 2.91 -15.88
C GLN A 192 -26.31 3.38 -15.96
N ARG A 193 -26.99 3.52 -14.82
CA ARG A 193 -28.36 4.05 -14.78
C ARG A 193 -28.42 5.56 -15.01
N LYS A 194 -27.36 6.31 -14.68
CA LYS A 194 -27.30 7.77 -14.68
C LYS A 194 -26.60 8.37 -15.90
N LYS A 195 -25.73 7.58 -16.56
CA LYS A 195 -24.96 8.08 -17.69
C LYS A 195 -25.84 8.32 -18.92
N GLU A 196 -25.45 9.29 -19.73
CA GLU A 196 -26.03 9.55 -21.04
C GLU A 196 -25.40 8.62 -22.12
N ILE A 197 -26.03 8.53 -23.28
CA ILE A 197 -25.50 7.76 -24.41
C ILE A 197 -24.15 8.38 -24.82
N ASN A 198 -23.11 7.54 -25.02
CA ASN A 198 -21.74 7.92 -25.37
C ASN A 198 -20.89 8.53 -24.25
N GLU A 199 -21.29 8.50 -22.98
CA GLU A 199 -20.41 8.90 -21.89
C GLU A 199 -19.32 7.85 -21.62
N ARG A 200 -18.13 8.36 -21.22
CA ARG A 200 -16.98 7.52 -20.82
C ARG A 200 -17.33 6.71 -19.58
N ASN A 201 -16.76 5.51 -19.46
CA ASN A 201 -16.91 4.68 -18.27
C ASN A 201 -16.11 5.25 -17.08
N ILE A 202 -16.51 4.86 -15.87
CA ILE A 202 -15.74 5.15 -14.65
C ILE A 202 -14.49 4.28 -14.61
N LEU A 203 -13.36 4.90 -14.25
CA LEU A 203 -12.12 4.20 -13.93
C LEU A 203 -12.05 3.94 -12.42
N THR A 204 -11.57 2.76 -12.06
CA THR A 204 -11.48 2.30 -10.67
C THR A 204 -10.02 2.05 -10.29
N ILE A 205 -9.60 2.64 -9.18
CA ILE A 205 -8.23 2.60 -8.67
C ILE A 205 -8.24 2.05 -7.25
N VAL A 206 -7.37 1.11 -6.97
CA VAL A 206 -7.16 0.58 -5.62
C VAL A 206 -5.81 1.05 -5.08
N ASP A 207 -5.82 1.77 -3.95
CA ASP A 207 -4.64 1.86 -3.10
C ASP A 207 -4.51 0.54 -2.33
N GLY A 208 -3.64 -0.32 -2.81
CA GLY A 208 -3.36 -1.63 -2.26
C GLY A 208 -2.19 -1.67 -1.28
N ALA A 209 -1.68 -0.49 -0.86
CA ALA A 209 -0.47 -0.43 -0.03
C ALA A 209 -0.55 -1.25 1.26
N GLN A 210 -1.72 -1.33 1.88
CA GLN A 210 -1.98 -2.18 3.05
C GLN A 210 -2.75 -3.46 2.69
N GLY A 211 -3.27 -3.58 1.48
CA GLY A 211 -3.93 -4.79 1.01
C GLY A 211 -2.94 -5.88 0.64
N ILE A 212 -1.88 -5.53 -0.09
CA ILE A 212 -0.91 -6.49 -0.64
C ILE A 212 -0.18 -7.32 0.42
N PRO A 213 0.18 -6.82 1.63
CA PRO A 213 0.84 -7.65 2.64
C PRO A 213 -0.10 -8.63 3.35
N HIS A 214 -1.40 -8.33 3.42
CA HIS A 214 -2.34 -9.00 4.32
C HIS A 214 -3.46 -9.77 3.61
N LEU A 215 -3.63 -9.59 2.31
CA LEU A 215 -4.72 -10.19 1.53
C LEU A 215 -4.16 -10.90 0.28
N LYS A 216 -4.84 -11.94 -0.16
CA LYS A 216 -4.61 -12.49 -1.49
C LYS A 216 -5.18 -11.54 -2.53
N VAL A 217 -4.29 -10.91 -3.29
CA VAL A 217 -4.67 -9.96 -4.33
C VAL A 217 -4.82 -10.68 -5.66
N ASP A 218 -5.99 -10.54 -6.27
CA ASP A 218 -6.30 -10.97 -7.62
C ASP A 218 -6.93 -9.78 -8.36
N VAL A 219 -6.13 -9.09 -9.18
CA VAL A 219 -6.58 -7.86 -9.85
C VAL A 219 -7.67 -8.12 -10.88
N GLN A 220 -7.73 -9.34 -11.46
CA GLN A 220 -8.79 -9.72 -12.39
C GLN A 220 -10.11 -9.94 -11.65
N ASP A 221 -10.08 -10.61 -10.48
CA ASP A 221 -11.25 -10.83 -9.63
C ASP A 221 -11.74 -9.54 -8.98
N LEU A 222 -10.83 -8.68 -8.51
CA LEU A 222 -11.15 -7.34 -8.01
C LEU A 222 -11.85 -6.48 -9.07
N GLY A 223 -11.54 -6.74 -10.34
CA GLY A 223 -12.09 -6.01 -11.48
C GLY A 223 -11.75 -4.52 -11.45
N CYS A 224 -10.64 -4.15 -10.82
CA CYS A 224 -10.13 -2.78 -10.83
C CYS A 224 -9.38 -2.49 -12.14
N ASP A 225 -9.35 -1.22 -12.51
CA ASP A 225 -8.60 -0.77 -13.68
C ASP A 225 -7.12 -0.55 -13.34
N PHE A 226 -6.84 -0.13 -12.10
CA PHE A 226 -5.49 0.11 -11.58
C PHE A 226 -5.37 -0.38 -10.13
N TYR A 227 -4.17 -0.87 -9.78
CA TYR A 227 -3.81 -1.30 -8.42
C TYR A 227 -2.40 -0.80 -8.08
N CYS A 228 -2.25 -0.08 -6.96
CA CYS A 228 -1.00 0.55 -6.57
C CYS A 228 -0.48 -0.03 -5.26
N PHE A 229 0.80 -0.38 -5.18
CA PHE A 229 1.39 -0.83 -3.92
C PHE A 229 2.89 -0.58 -3.82
N SER A 230 3.42 -0.67 -2.59
CA SER A 230 4.83 -0.45 -2.26
C SER A 230 5.48 -1.74 -1.79
N ALA A 231 6.63 -2.06 -2.32
CA ALA A 231 7.37 -3.28 -2.02
C ALA A 231 7.85 -3.35 -0.56
N HIS A 232 8.20 -2.20 0.05
CA HIS A 232 8.70 -2.16 1.43
C HIS A 232 7.69 -2.59 2.50
N LYS A 233 6.42 -2.77 2.13
CA LYS A 233 5.38 -3.28 3.03
C LYS A 233 5.19 -4.80 2.94
N ILE A 234 5.82 -5.44 1.95
CA ILE A 234 5.81 -6.90 1.77
C ILE A 234 7.23 -7.48 1.80
N TYR A 235 7.98 -7.11 2.83
CA TYR A 235 9.34 -7.64 3.14
C TYR A 235 10.42 -7.29 2.11
N ALA A 236 10.11 -6.50 1.09
CA ALA A 236 10.99 -6.07 0.02
C ALA A 236 11.65 -4.70 0.31
N PRO A 237 12.63 -4.26 -0.50
CA PRO A 237 13.31 -2.99 -0.31
C PRO A 237 12.40 -1.77 -0.33
N MET A 238 12.88 -0.66 0.25
CA MET A 238 12.32 0.68 0.05
C MET A 238 12.66 1.20 -1.34
N GLY A 239 11.97 2.25 -1.78
CA GLY A 239 12.28 2.91 -3.05
C GLY A 239 11.78 2.20 -4.31
N ILE A 240 11.05 1.10 -4.16
CA ILE A 240 10.40 0.38 -5.24
C ILE A 240 8.91 0.15 -4.92
N GLY A 241 8.09 0.21 -5.95
CA GLY A 241 6.66 -0.10 -5.92
C GLY A 241 6.15 -0.50 -7.28
N VAL A 242 4.87 -0.74 -7.36
CA VAL A 242 4.20 -1.20 -8.57
C VAL A 242 2.91 -0.43 -8.79
N LEU A 243 2.71 -0.06 -10.04
CA LEU A 243 1.44 0.26 -10.61
C LEU A 243 1.04 -0.88 -11.55
N TYR A 244 -0.02 -1.61 -11.20
CA TYR A 244 -0.77 -2.41 -12.15
C TYR A 244 -1.79 -1.53 -12.88
N GLY A 245 -1.89 -1.68 -14.19
CA GLY A 245 -2.92 -1.05 -14.99
C GLY A 245 -3.34 -1.97 -16.14
N ARG A 246 -4.63 -1.98 -16.47
CA ARG A 246 -5.13 -2.73 -17.63
C ARG A 246 -4.44 -2.23 -18.89
N LYS A 247 -3.94 -3.16 -19.71
CA LYS A 247 -3.12 -2.88 -20.90
C LYS A 247 -3.74 -1.83 -21.83
N GLU A 248 -5.02 -1.98 -22.15
CA GLU A 248 -5.74 -1.07 -23.02
C GLU A 248 -5.79 0.37 -22.49
N LEU A 249 -5.87 0.54 -21.17
CA LEU A 249 -5.86 1.87 -20.54
C LEU A 249 -4.45 2.46 -20.52
N LEU A 250 -3.44 1.64 -20.25
CA LEU A 250 -2.04 2.07 -20.29
C LEU A 250 -1.59 2.52 -21.68
N GLU A 251 -2.12 1.88 -22.74
CA GLU A 251 -1.82 2.27 -24.12
C GLU A 251 -2.37 3.65 -24.49
N GLU A 252 -3.50 4.05 -23.89
CA GLU A 252 -4.13 5.37 -24.08
C GLU A 252 -3.53 6.46 -23.19
N MET A 253 -2.90 6.09 -22.06
CA MET A 253 -2.40 7.05 -21.10
C MET A 253 -1.17 7.82 -21.59
N ILE A 254 -1.16 9.11 -21.27
CA ILE A 254 -0.02 10.02 -21.52
C ILE A 254 1.02 9.81 -20.42
N PRO A 255 2.32 9.65 -20.75
CA PRO A 255 3.35 9.55 -19.73
C PRO A 255 3.43 10.84 -18.89
N TYR A 256 3.81 10.70 -17.61
CA TYR A 256 3.95 11.84 -16.71
C TYR A 256 5.39 12.32 -16.56
N GLN A 257 6.36 11.44 -16.82
CA GLN A 257 7.79 11.76 -16.86
C GLN A 257 8.35 11.54 -18.27
N GLY A 258 9.37 12.30 -18.62
CA GLY A 258 10.10 12.16 -19.88
C GLY A 258 11.58 11.92 -19.63
N GLY A 259 12.20 11.08 -20.46
CA GLY A 259 13.64 10.77 -20.36
C GLY A 259 14.06 9.64 -21.28
N GLY A 260 15.19 9.03 -21.01
CA GLY A 260 15.64 7.80 -21.68
C GLY A 260 14.72 6.63 -21.35
N GLU A 261 14.83 5.52 -22.05
CA GLU A 261 14.07 4.26 -21.98
C GLU A 261 12.60 4.38 -22.42
N MET A 262 11.87 5.42 -22.01
CA MET A 262 10.43 5.58 -22.24
C MET A 262 10.08 6.09 -23.63
N ILE A 263 11.07 6.46 -24.44
CA ILE A 263 10.92 7.01 -25.80
C ILE A 263 11.17 5.95 -26.88
N LYS A 264 10.50 6.08 -28.01
CA LYS A 264 10.78 5.33 -29.24
C LYS A 264 11.68 6.12 -30.16
N GLU A 265 11.33 7.37 -30.47
CA GLU A 265 12.11 8.29 -31.28
C GLU A 265 12.07 9.69 -30.68
N VAL A 266 13.18 10.42 -30.77
CA VAL A 266 13.29 11.80 -30.30
C VAL A 266 13.90 12.66 -31.39
N SER A 267 13.25 13.80 -31.67
CA SER A 267 13.81 14.91 -32.44
C SER A 267 13.41 16.22 -31.77
N PHE A 268 14.03 17.33 -32.16
CA PHE A 268 13.61 18.64 -31.66
C PHE A 268 12.17 19.01 -32.07
N ALA A 269 11.65 18.44 -33.16
CA ALA A 269 10.30 18.71 -33.63
C ALA A 269 9.24 17.84 -32.94
N LYS A 270 9.56 16.58 -32.62
CA LYS A 270 8.58 15.62 -32.07
C LYS A 270 9.28 14.46 -31.37
N THR A 271 8.63 13.97 -30.33
CA THR A 271 8.96 12.72 -29.63
C THR A 271 7.83 11.72 -29.77
N THR A 272 8.18 10.47 -30.00
CA THR A 272 7.25 9.33 -29.88
C THR A 272 7.65 8.46 -28.71
N TYR A 273 6.65 7.87 -28.06
CA TYR A 273 6.84 7.11 -26.82
C TYR A 273 6.86 5.60 -27.07
N ASN A 274 7.51 4.89 -26.18
CA ASN A 274 7.52 3.43 -26.15
C ASN A 274 6.13 2.88 -25.76
N VAL A 275 5.96 1.57 -25.80
CA VAL A 275 4.78 0.87 -25.28
C VAL A 275 4.89 0.67 -23.75
N ALA A 276 3.78 0.37 -23.08
CA ALA A 276 3.83 -0.07 -21.69
C ALA A 276 4.61 -1.40 -21.55
N PRO A 277 5.35 -1.63 -20.48
CA PRO A 277 5.48 -0.77 -19.28
C PRO A 277 6.49 0.36 -19.47
N TYR A 278 7.40 0.27 -20.43
CA TYR A 278 8.57 1.16 -20.60
C TYR A 278 8.19 2.64 -20.80
N ARG A 279 7.00 2.91 -21.39
CA ARG A 279 6.46 4.28 -21.53
C ARG A 279 6.39 5.03 -20.20
N PHE A 280 6.28 4.33 -19.08
CA PHE A 280 6.11 4.92 -17.75
C PHE A 280 7.34 4.77 -16.85
N GLU A 281 8.43 4.16 -17.37
CA GLU A 281 9.66 3.89 -16.64
C GLU A 281 10.82 4.74 -17.26
N ALA A 282 10.82 6.03 -16.92
CA ALA A 282 11.81 6.97 -17.46
C ALA A 282 13.14 6.90 -16.69
N GLY A 283 14.25 6.79 -17.44
CA GLY A 283 15.61 6.77 -16.88
C GLY A 283 16.04 5.38 -16.40
N THR A 284 17.22 5.31 -15.80
CA THR A 284 17.76 4.04 -15.26
C THR A 284 16.94 3.59 -14.05
N PRO A 285 16.38 2.37 -14.08
CA PRO A 285 15.55 1.89 -12.97
C PRO A 285 16.38 1.42 -11.77
N SER A 286 15.71 1.20 -10.63
CA SER A 286 16.34 0.64 -9.42
C SER A 286 16.51 -0.87 -9.53
N VAL A 287 17.49 -1.33 -10.31
CA VAL A 287 17.67 -2.75 -10.64
C VAL A 287 17.89 -3.62 -9.39
N ALA A 288 18.75 -3.18 -8.48
CA ALA A 288 19.07 -3.88 -7.25
C ALA A 288 17.82 -4.12 -6.37
N ASP A 289 16.99 -3.07 -6.23
CA ASP A 289 15.77 -3.14 -5.40
C ASP A 289 14.70 -4.01 -6.07
N VAL A 290 14.59 -4.00 -7.40
CA VAL A 290 13.70 -4.91 -8.14
C VAL A 290 14.12 -6.36 -7.91
N ILE A 291 15.42 -6.68 -8.00
CA ILE A 291 15.93 -8.03 -7.74
C ILE A 291 15.64 -8.45 -6.29
N GLY A 292 15.87 -7.54 -5.32
CA GLY A 292 15.51 -7.76 -3.92
C GLY A 292 14.00 -7.99 -3.73
N PHE A 293 13.18 -7.29 -4.51
CA PHE A 293 11.73 -7.48 -4.48
C PHE A 293 11.31 -8.86 -5.00
N GLY A 294 11.89 -9.33 -6.11
CA GLY A 294 11.66 -10.69 -6.59
C GLY A 294 12.00 -11.74 -5.53
N LYS A 295 13.08 -11.51 -4.78
CA LYS A 295 13.47 -12.41 -3.68
C LYS A 295 12.49 -12.40 -2.51
N ALA A 296 11.87 -11.26 -2.21
CA ALA A 296 10.81 -11.16 -1.21
C ALA A 296 9.54 -11.93 -1.64
N ILE A 297 9.14 -11.83 -2.90
CA ILE A 297 8.02 -12.62 -3.45
C ILE A 297 8.31 -14.12 -3.36
N GLU A 298 9.51 -14.53 -3.73
CA GLU A 298 9.94 -15.93 -3.61
C GLU A 298 9.87 -16.40 -2.15
N TYR A 299 10.34 -15.58 -1.21
CA TYR A 299 10.29 -15.87 0.22
C TYR A 299 8.84 -16.06 0.72
N ILE A 300 7.93 -15.14 0.35
CA ILE A 300 6.49 -15.24 0.68
C ILE A 300 5.88 -16.52 0.09
N ASN A 301 6.16 -16.82 -1.18
CA ASN A 301 5.63 -18.01 -1.84
C ASN A 301 6.14 -19.31 -1.23
N ASN A 302 7.38 -19.35 -0.75
CA ASN A 302 7.97 -20.54 -0.10
C ASN A 302 7.32 -20.81 1.28
N ILE A 303 6.91 -19.77 2.01
CA ILE A 303 6.13 -19.90 3.25
C ILE A 303 4.67 -20.25 2.93
N GLY A 304 4.15 -19.73 1.84
CA GLY A 304 2.76 -19.79 1.44
C GLY A 304 1.96 -18.59 1.96
N LEU A 305 1.50 -17.74 1.06
CA LEU A 305 0.73 -16.53 1.41
C LEU A 305 -0.49 -16.84 2.29
N GLU A 306 -1.20 -17.94 2.01
CA GLU A 306 -2.36 -18.37 2.79
C GLU A 306 -1.99 -18.75 4.24
N ASN A 307 -0.79 -19.30 4.47
CA ASN A 307 -0.30 -19.57 5.82
C ASN A 307 0.03 -18.27 6.57
N ILE A 308 0.57 -17.27 5.86
CA ILE A 308 0.87 -15.94 6.42
C ILE A 308 -0.43 -15.27 6.84
N ILE A 309 -1.42 -15.19 5.94
CA ILE A 309 -2.74 -14.60 6.21
C ILE A 309 -3.39 -15.27 7.41
N ALA A 310 -3.46 -16.61 7.42
CA ALA A 310 -4.07 -17.36 8.52
C ALA A 310 -3.36 -17.17 9.87
N HIS A 311 -2.04 -16.90 9.85
CA HIS A 311 -1.31 -16.55 11.06
C HIS A 311 -1.62 -15.12 11.51
N GLU A 312 -1.57 -14.15 10.60
CA GLU A 312 -1.83 -12.74 10.91
C GLU A 312 -3.27 -12.52 11.39
N ASP A 313 -4.25 -13.27 10.86
CA ASP A 313 -5.63 -13.26 11.37
C ASP A 313 -5.70 -13.69 12.84
N LYS A 314 -4.98 -14.75 13.24
CA LYS A 314 -4.93 -15.20 14.63
C LYS A 314 -4.25 -14.17 15.54
N ILE A 315 -3.16 -13.57 15.06
CA ILE A 315 -2.46 -12.49 15.78
C ILE A 315 -3.38 -11.28 15.95
N MET A 316 -4.11 -10.89 14.89
CA MET A 316 -5.04 -9.76 14.94
C MET A 316 -6.17 -10.00 15.96
N GLN A 317 -6.80 -11.18 15.94
CA GLN A 317 -7.84 -11.55 16.90
C GLN A 317 -7.30 -11.52 18.33
N TYR A 318 -6.18 -12.20 18.57
CA TYR A 318 -5.55 -12.26 19.88
C TYR A 318 -5.15 -10.88 20.41
N ALA A 319 -4.50 -10.06 19.57
CA ALA A 319 -4.13 -8.71 19.93
C ALA A 319 -5.36 -7.86 20.27
N THR A 320 -6.43 -7.96 19.48
CA THR A 320 -7.68 -7.24 19.72
C THR A 320 -8.28 -7.61 21.09
N GLU A 321 -8.35 -8.91 21.41
CA GLU A 321 -8.86 -9.39 22.71
C GLU A 321 -7.98 -8.90 23.87
N ARG A 322 -6.64 -8.99 23.74
CA ARG A 322 -5.69 -8.53 24.75
C ARG A 322 -5.80 -7.02 24.99
N LEU A 323 -5.92 -6.22 23.93
CA LEU A 323 -6.05 -4.77 24.05
C LEU A 323 -7.39 -4.37 24.67
N LYS A 324 -8.50 -5.00 24.27
CA LYS A 324 -9.84 -4.74 24.86
C LYS A 324 -9.91 -5.07 26.36
N SER A 325 -9.03 -5.92 26.87
CA SER A 325 -8.95 -6.24 28.31
C SER A 325 -8.24 -5.18 29.15
N ILE A 326 -7.64 -4.15 28.52
CA ILE A 326 -6.92 -3.09 29.22
C ILE A 326 -7.89 -1.97 29.58
N GLU A 327 -8.01 -1.66 30.86
CA GLU A 327 -8.86 -0.59 31.36
C GLU A 327 -8.44 0.77 30.79
N GLY A 328 -9.41 1.56 30.35
CA GLY A 328 -9.19 2.87 29.73
C GLY A 328 -8.67 2.83 28.29
N LEU A 329 -8.40 1.66 27.71
CA LEU A 329 -8.01 1.56 26.30
C LEU A 329 -9.25 1.53 25.40
N ARG A 330 -9.25 2.39 24.39
CA ARG A 330 -10.29 2.44 23.36
C ARG A 330 -9.67 2.18 21.99
N ILE A 331 -10.14 1.13 21.27
CA ILE A 331 -9.79 0.87 19.87
C ILE A 331 -10.55 1.87 18.99
N ILE A 332 -9.87 2.46 18.01
CA ILE A 332 -10.43 3.39 17.03
C ILE A 332 -10.68 2.63 15.73
N GLY A 333 -11.89 2.74 15.17
CA GLY A 333 -12.29 1.97 14.00
C GLY A 333 -12.37 0.47 14.30
N ASP A 334 -13.24 0.07 15.23
CA ASP A 334 -13.36 -1.32 15.70
C ASP A 334 -14.31 -2.14 14.81
N TYR A 335 -14.09 -2.09 13.48
CA TYR A 335 -14.81 -2.93 12.53
C TYR A 335 -14.37 -4.40 12.64
N LYS A 336 -15.29 -5.32 12.35
CA LYS A 336 -15.02 -6.77 12.48
C LYS A 336 -13.99 -7.34 11.51
N GLU A 337 -13.87 -6.75 10.31
CA GLU A 337 -12.94 -7.18 9.29
C GLU A 337 -11.71 -6.25 9.29
N LYS A 338 -10.63 -6.70 9.89
CA LYS A 338 -9.38 -5.92 10.05
C LYS A 338 -8.17 -6.76 9.67
N ALA A 339 -7.14 -6.08 9.17
CA ALA A 339 -5.84 -6.66 8.90
C ALA A 339 -4.71 -5.70 9.26
N GLY A 340 -3.59 -6.25 9.62
CA GLY A 340 -2.29 -5.59 9.76
C GLY A 340 -2.16 -4.59 10.90
N ALA A 341 -3.19 -3.84 11.31
CA ALA A 341 -3.02 -2.76 12.28
C ALA A 341 -4.21 -2.55 13.23
N ILE A 342 -3.92 -2.12 14.45
CA ILE A 342 -4.90 -1.65 15.45
C ILE A 342 -4.47 -0.27 15.93
N SER A 343 -5.35 0.72 15.77
CA SER A 343 -5.22 2.05 16.35
C SER A 343 -6.00 2.15 17.65
N PHE A 344 -5.41 2.81 18.65
CA PHE A 344 -6.02 2.90 19.98
C PHE A 344 -5.63 4.20 20.70
N LEU A 345 -6.39 4.51 21.75
CA LEU A 345 -6.12 5.55 22.75
C LEU A 345 -6.16 4.94 24.14
N ILE A 346 -5.46 5.56 25.10
CA ILE A 346 -5.50 5.22 26.54
C ILE A 346 -5.97 6.44 27.31
N GLY A 347 -7.22 6.40 27.82
CA GLY A 347 -7.83 7.54 28.50
C GLY A 347 -7.68 8.83 27.70
N ASP A 348 -7.28 9.90 28.38
CA ASP A 348 -7.00 11.22 27.78
C ASP A 348 -5.51 11.43 27.47
N SER A 349 -4.69 10.38 27.56
CA SER A 349 -3.25 10.46 27.35
C SER A 349 -2.90 10.78 25.91
N HIS A 350 -1.90 11.62 25.71
CA HIS A 350 -1.44 11.91 24.34
C HIS A 350 -0.75 10.68 23.73
N PRO A 351 -1.09 10.28 22.50
CA PRO A 351 -0.53 9.07 21.87
C PRO A 351 1.01 9.04 21.82
N PHE A 352 1.65 10.21 21.70
CA PHE A 352 3.11 10.34 21.72
C PHE A 352 3.74 9.86 23.01
N ASP A 353 3.12 10.15 24.17
CA ASP A 353 3.61 9.72 25.48
C ASP A 353 3.53 8.20 25.62
N VAL A 354 2.43 7.61 25.13
CA VAL A 354 2.26 6.15 25.05
C VAL A 354 3.40 5.51 24.23
N GLY A 355 3.68 6.05 23.04
CA GLY A 355 4.75 5.55 22.16
C GLY A 355 6.14 5.70 22.81
N THR A 356 6.42 6.83 23.46
CA THR A 356 7.69 7.12 24.10
C THR A 356 7.96 6.14 25.26
N LEU A 357 6.95 5.87 26.09
CA LEU A 357 7.09 4.93 27.20
C LEU A 357 7.26 3.48 26.73
N LEU A 358 6.58 3.08 25.64
CA LEU A 358 6.75 1.75 25.03
C LEU A 358 8.15 1.59 24.43
N ASP A 359 8.69 2.63 23.77
CA ASP A 359 10.05 2.60 23.20
C ASP A 359 11.11 2.34 24.31
N GLN A 360 10.96 2.94 25.48
CA GLN A 360 11.83 2.67 26.65
C GLN A 360 11.78 1.19 27.09
N LEU A 361 10.70 0.49 26.74
CA LEU A 361 10.52 -0.95 27.01
C LEU A 361 10.95 -1.84 25.82
N GLY A 362 11.52 -1.25 24.76
CA GLY A 362 11.96 -1.97 23.55
C GLY A 362 10.84 -2.27 22.55
N ILE A 363 9.67 -1.66 22.70
CA ILE A 363 8.50 -1.91 21.86
C ILE A 363 8.29 -0.74 20.89
N ALA A 364 8.48 -0.99 19.60
CA ALA A 364 8.33 0.00 18.55
C ALA A 364 6.90 0.00 18.01
N ILE A 365 6.16 1.08 18.24
CA ILE A 365 4.86 1.38 17.63
C ILE A 365 4.90 2.73 16.94
N ARG A 366 3.84 3.10 16.21
CA ARG A 366 3.70 4.42 15.62
C ARG A 366 2.65 5.26 16.34
N THR A 367 2.88 6.60 16.39
CA THR A 367 1.93 7.55 16.98
C THR A 367 1.67 8.71 16.04
N GLY A 368 0.51 9.37 16.19
CA GLY A 368 0.10 10.54 15.42
C GLY A 368 -1.03 10.26 14.44
N HIS A 369 -1.10 11.03 13.35
CA HIS A 369 -2.20 10.96 12.39
C HIS A 369 -1.99 9.94 11.25
N HIS A 370 -0.88 9.22 11.21
CA HIS A 370 -0.57 8.13 10.26
C HIS A 370 -0.74 8.52 8.77
N CYS A 371 -0.50 9.78 8.42
CA CYS A 371 -0.80 10.34 7.08
C CYS A 371 -2.27 10.17 6.65
N ALA A 372 -3.20 10.19 7.60
CA ALA A 372 -4.65 10.09 7.41
C ALA A 372 -5.37 11.12 8.31
N GLN A 373 -5.03 12.40 8.17
CA GLN A 373 -5.60 13.48 8.98
C GLN A 373 -7.14 13.55 8.92
N PRO A 374 -7.82 13.32 7.77
CA PRO A 374 -9.28 13.30 7.74
C PRO A 374 -9.90 12.27 8.69
N VAL A 375 -9.27 11.08 8.85
CA VAL A 375 -9.71 10.08 9.83
C VAL A 375 -9.65 10.62 11.26
N MET A 376 -8.57 11.35 11.61
CA MET A 376 -8.45 11.96 12.95
C MET A 376 -9.51 13.04 13.17
N GLN A 377 -9.85 13.79 12.13
CA GLN A 377 -10.93 14.79 12.16
C GLN A 377 -12.30 14.13 12.36
N HIS A 378 -12.57 13.01 11.66
CA HIS A 378 -13.81 12.24 11.82
C HIS A 378 -14.05 11.83 13.28
N TYR A 379 -13.02 11.31 13.95
CA TYR A 379 -13.12 10.90 15.36
C TYR A 379 -12.91 12.04 16.36
N ASN A 380 -12.64 13.26 15.89
CA ASN A 380 -12.31 14.43 16.72
C ASN A 380 -11.18 14.16 17.73
N ILE A 381 -10.08 13.57 17.24
CA ILE A 381 -8.89 13.22 18.04
C ILE A 381 -7.61 13.76 17.39
N PRO A 382 -6.55 14.06 18.20
CA PRO A 382 -5.30 14.62 17.65
C PRO A 382 -4.45 13.57 16.90
N GLY A 383 -4.70 12.29 17.12
CA GLY A 383 -3.96 11.15 16.59
C GLY A 383 -4.25 9.87 17.38
N THR A 384 -3.61 8.79 17.03
CA THR A 384 -3.67 7.52 17.76
C THR A 384 -2.29 6.92 17.99
N ALA A 385 -2.17 6.02 18.96
CA ALA A 385 -1.14 5.00 18.96
C ALA A 385 -1.59 3.84 18.05
N ARG A 386 -0.68 3.32 17.22
CA ARG A 386 -0.98 2.23 16.28
C ARG A 386 0.06 1.13 16.41
N ALA A 387 -0.38 -0.06 16.76
CA ALA A 387 0.40 -1.28 16.64
C ALA A 387 0.06 -1.97 15.32
N SER A 388 1.07 -2.50 14.63
CA SER A 388 0.86 -3.22 13.36
C SER A 388 1.74 -4.46 13.28
N PHE A 389 1.14 -5.54 12.78
CA PHE A 389 1.66 -6.89 12.85
C PHE A 389 2.14 -7.36 11.48
N ALA A 390 2.99 -8.38 11.48
CA ALA A 390 3.52 -9.00 10.27
C ALA A 390 3.77 -10.49 10.53
N LEU A 391 4.15 -11.21 9.48
CA LEU A 391 4.35 -12.68 9.52
C LEU A 391 5.26 -13.19 10.66
N TYR A 392 6.18 -12.36 11.14
CA TYR A 392 7.10 -12.69 12.25
C TYR A 392 6.60 -12.27 13.62
N THR A 393 5.44 -11.61 13.73
CA THR A 393 4.83 -11.28 15.03
C THR A 393 4.26 -12.55 15.66
N ASP A 394 4.57 -12.84 16.92
CA ASP A 394 4.03 -13.99 17.63
C ASP A 394 3.17 -13.61 18.85
N PHE A 395 2.56 -14.60 19.47
CA PHE A 395 1.70 -14.39 20.66
C PHE A 395 2.48 -13.84 21.86
N GLU A 396 3.75 -14.21 22.01
CA GLU A 396 4.61 -13.69 23.07
C GLU A 396 4.90 -12.20 22.89
N ASP A 397 5.09 -11.72 21.65
CA ASP A 397 5.21 -10.29 21.35
C ASP A 397 3.95 -9.53 21.79
N ILE A 398 2.76 -10.09 21.49
CA ILE A 398 1.47 -9.49 21.86
C ILE A 398 1.28 -9.47 23.38
N ASP A 399 1.65 -10.55 24.09
CA ASP A 399 1.55 -10.59 25.56
C ASP A 399 2.45 -9.54 26.20
N LYS A 400 3.72 -9.44 25.78
CA LYS A 400 4.66 -8.45 26.26
C LYS A 400 4.18 -7.03 25.95
N PHE A 401 3.62 -6.80 24.76
CA PHE A 401 3.05 -5.51 24.37
C PHE A 401 1.85 -5.15 25.25
N ALA A 402 0.90 -6.06 25.46
CA ALA A 402 -0.28 -5.82 26.29
C ALA A 402 0.09 -5.56 27.76
N ASP A 403 1.07 -6.31 28.31
CA ASP A 403 1.54 -6.10 29.68
C ASP A 403 2.32 -4.78 29.83
N ALA A 404 3.07 -4.37 28.81
CA ALA A 404 3.70 -3.05 28.77
C ALA A 404 2.64 -1.93 28.72
N LEU A 405 1.58 -2.08 27.90
CA LEU A 405 0.50 -1.11 27.82
C LEU A 405 -0.25 -0.94 29.16
N LYS A 406 -0.49 -2.01 29.91
CA LYS A 406 -1.09 -1.93 31.26
C LYS A 406 -0.23 -1.07 32.19
N ARG A 407 1.11 -1.25 32.15
CA ARG A 407 2.04 -0.43 32.96
C ARG A 407 2.04 1.02 32.50
N VAL A 408 2.06 1.26 31.19
CA VAL A 408 1.99 2.61 30.61
C VAL A 408 0.69 3.30 30.99
N ALA A 409 -0.45 2.60 30.96
CA ALA A 409 -1.74 3.13 31.35
C ALA A 409 -1.75 3.59 32.83
N LEU A 410 -1.12 2.81 33.73
CA LEU A 410 -0.98 3.17 35.15
C LEU A 410 -0.06 4.37 35.41
N ILE A 411 0.90 4.62 34.50
CA ILE A 411 1.84 5.77 34.65
C ILE A 411 1.16 7.05 34.16
N LEU A 412 0.29 6.96 33.18
CA LEU A 412 -0.35 8.09 32.50
C LEU A 412 -1.70 8.49 33.12
N GLN A 413 -2.23 7.70 34.05
CA GLN A 413 -3.39 8.05 34.88
C GLN A 413 -2.96 8.94 36.06
#